data_f8d9a7e5178f9176494a2c0cebea56ee
#
_entry.id   f8d9a7e5178f9176494a2c0cebea56ee
#
_cell.length_a   1.000
_cell.length_b   1.000
_cell.length_c   1.000
_cell.angle_alpha   90.00
_cell.angle_beta   90.00
_cell.angle_gamma   90.00
#
_symmetry.space_group_name_H-M   'P 1'
#
loop_
_entity.id
_entity.type
_entity.pdbx_description
1 polymer ?
#
loop_
_entity_poly.entity_id
_entity_poly.type
_entity_poly.pdbx_seq_one_letter_code
_entity_poly.pdbx_strand_id
1 'polypeptide(L)'
;MIIIKLIYLIGGICLILGGLIYLFFRHQRRLKARAFLMREAVRNGDYAFRLPTSGLLPGERALQQALNDMQGDIARLVARHEVESWQKLTRVLTHEIMNATAPISSICQAYLSTPQIKGSEYEEGIQAIHDTSKSLTNFVDSYRKLTQLQAPVVEPLTLASFLESIRALYPDLSWHIFLPQNVTLEADRNMLRQVFINLTKNAIEAHATDIDVRMSQNERPVLLFSNNGAPIPADVAREIFIPFFTTKSSGTGIGLSLSRQMLMMQNIELGLADTSISGYHVTFYLEKQKD
;
A
#
# COMPACT_ATOMS: atom_id res chain seq x y z
N MET A 1 15.73 -25.94 -78.63
CA MET A 1 15.64 -26.53 -77.30
C MET A 1 16.29 -25.66 -76.21
N ILE A 2 17.48 -25.07 -76.42
CA ILE A 2 18.20 -24.24 -75.47
C ILE A 2 17.45 -22.91 -75.11
N ILE A 3 16.91 -22.21 -76.12
CA ILE A 3 16.19 -20.95 -75.93
C ILE A 3 14.91 -21.12 -75.08
N ILE A 4 14.15 -22.22 -75.25
CA ILE A 4 12.95 -22.51 -74.50
C ILE A 4 13.31 -22.76 -73.02
N LYS A 5 14.38 -23.52 -72.75
CA LYS A 5 14.84 -23.75 -71.38
C LYS A 5 15.30 -22.46 -70.67
N LEU A 6 15.91 -21.53 -71.41
CA LEU A 6 16.36 -20.24 -70.90
C LEU A 6 15.16 -19.35 -70.55
N ILE A 7 14.07 -19.34 -71.37
CA ILE A 7 12.85 -18.60 -71.09
C ILE A 7 12.17 -19.13 -69.80
N TYR A 8 12.07 -20.46 -69.61
CA TYR A 8 11.53 -21.02 -68.37
C TYR A 8 12.40 -20.70 -67.14
N LEU A 9 13.70 -20.68 -67.29
CA LEU A 9 14.63 -20.34 -66.21
C LEU A 9 14.46 -18.86 -65.79
N ILE A 10 14.41 -17.91 -66.77
CA ILE A 10 14.18 -16.48 -66.52
C ILE A 10 12.80 -16.27 -65.87
N GLY A 11 11.74 -16.93 -66.36
CA GLY A 11 10.42 -16.85 -65.80
C GLY A 11 10.39 -17.32 -64.34
N GLY A 12 11.06 -18.44 -64.01
CA GLY A 12 11.21 -18.94 -62.67
C GLY A 12 11.96 -17.97 -61.69
N ILE A 13 13.04 -17.35 -62.18
CA ILE A 13 13.77 -16.34 -61.43
C ILE A 13 12.88 -15.10 -61.16
N CYS A 14 12.16 -14.63 -62.16
CA CYS A 14 11.24 -13.48 -61.99
C CYS A 14 10.14 -13.78 -60.98
N LEU A 15 9.57 -14.98 -60.96
CA LEU A 15 8.57 -15.37 -59.95
C LEU A 15 9.16 -15.41 -58.53
N ILE A 16 10.36 -15.95 -58.37
CA ILE A 16 11.03 -16.01 -57.06
C ILE A 16 11.35 -14.57 -56.60
N LEU A 17 11.91 -13.71 -57.44
CA LEU A 17 12.16 -12.31 -57.14
C LEU A 17 10.87 -11.56 -56.77
N GLY A 18 9.81 -11.72 -57.52
CA GLY A 18 8.48 -11.14 -57.23
C GLY A 18 7.96 -11.59 -55.87
N GLY A 19 8.09 -12.89 -55.56
CA GLY A 19 7.75 -13.44 -54.24
C GLY A 19 8.56 -12.85 -53.08
N LEU A 20 9.87 -12.69 -53.26
CA LEU A 20 10.75 -12.10 -52.27
C LEU A 20 10.42 -10.61 -52.03
N ILE A 21 10.17 -9.87 -53.09
CA ILE A 21 9.75 -8.44 -53.03
C ILE A 21 8.41 -8.33 -52.29
N TYR A 22 7.43 -9.18 -52.63
CA TYR A 22 6.15 -9.21 -51.95
C TYR A 22 6.30 -9.49 -50.44
N LEU A 23 7.08 -10.49 -50.07
CA LEU A 23 7.37 -10.84 -48.67
C LEU A 23 8.06 -9.68 -47.92
N PHE A 24 9.02 -9.00 -48.58
CA PHE A 24 9.68 -7.83 -48.02
C PHE A 24 8.69 -6.70 -47.74
N PHE A 25 7.84 -6.33 -48.68
CA PHE A 25 6.86 -5.25 -48.48
C PHE A 25 5.80 -5.62 -47.44
N ARG A 26 5.36 -6.88 -47.40
CA ARG A 26 4.46 -7.41 -46.38
C ARG A 26 5.09 -7.32 -44.99
N HIS A 27 6.35 -7.64 -44.88
CA HIS A 27 7.14 -7.55 -43.66
C HIS A 27 7.25 -6.06 -43.18
N GLN A 28 7.63 -5.16 -44.06
CA GLN A 28 7.72 -3.73 -43.77
C GLN A 28 6.37 -3.13 -43.30
N ARG A 29 5.26 -3.53 -43.88
CA ARG A 29 3.93 -3.11 -43.43
C ARG A 29 3.63 -3.58 -42.02
N ARG A 30 4.01 -4.80 -41.65
CA ARG A 30 3.84 -5.33 -40.29
C ARG A 30 4.65 -4.53 -39.27
N LEU A 31 5.89 -4.21 -39.56
CA LEU A 31 6.74 -3.40 -38.69
C LEU A 31 6.17 -1.98 -38.48
N LYS A 32 5.69 -1.33 -39.56
CA LYS A 32 5.02 -0.03 -39.45
C LYS A 32 3.76 -0.10 -38.59
N ALA A 33 2.93 -1.11 -38.74
CA ALA A 33 1.72 -1.29 -37.94
C ALA A 33 2.06 -1.47 -36.44
N ARG A 34 3.07 -2.27 -36.11
CA ARG A 34 3.54 -2.46 -34.73
C ARG A 34 4.06 -1.15 -34.12
N ALA A 35 4.89 -0.41 -34.86
CA ALA A 35 5.40 0.88 -34.42
C ALA A 35 4.26 1.90 -34.20
N PHE A 36 3.24 1.87 -35.04
CA PHE A 36 2.05 2.70 -34.86
C PHE A 36 1.27 2.32 -33.59
N LEU A 37 0.98 1.03 -33.37
CA LEU A 37 0.28 0.58 -32.17
C LEU A 37 1.02 0.95 -30.89
N MET A 38 2.33 0.76 -30.87
CA MET A 38 3.17 1.11 -29.72
C MET A 38 3.12 2.62 -29.42
N ARG A 39 3.21 3.45 -30.46
CA ARG A 39 3.11 4.91 -30.34
C ARG A 39 1.75 5.32 -29.81
N GLU A 40 0.67 4.73 -30.33
CA GLU A 40 -0.70 5.05 -29.93
C GLU A 40 -0.96 4.63 -28.47
N ALA A 41 -0.46 3.46 -28.06
CA ALA A 41 -0.54 3.02 -26.69
C ALA A 41 0.14 4.02 -25.72
N VAL A 42 1.37 4.43 -26.03
CA VAL A 42 2.09 5.44 -25.22
C VAL A 42 1.35 6.78 -25.21
N ARG A 43 0.84 7.24 -26.36
CA ARG A 43 0.09 8.49 -26.48
C ARG A 43 -1.20 8.49 -25.66
N ASN A 44 -1.87 7.34 -25.57
CA ASN A 44 -3.10 7.19 -24.80
C ASN A 44 -2.85 6.85 -23.32
N GLY A 45 -1.60 6.82 -22.87
CA GLY A 45 -1.26 6.51 -21.50
C GLY A 45 -1.38 5.02 -21.15
N ASP A 46 -1.55 4.15 -22.15
CA ASP A 46 -1.61 2.69 -21.93
C ASP A 46 -0.19 2.12 -21.87
N TYR A 47 0.44 2.27 -20.73
CA TYR A 47 1.78 1.74 -20.47
C TYR A 47 1.79 0.24 -20.16
N ALA A 48 0.62 -0.39 -20.00
CA ALA A 48 0.50 -1.84 -19.81
C ALA A 48 0.53 -2.62 -21.12
N PHE A 49 0.25 -1.97 -22.24
CA PHE A 49 0.25 -2.57 -23.57
C PHE A 49 1.60 -3.22 -23.88
N ARG A 50 1.57 -4.45 -24.40
CA ARG A 50 2.75 -5.19 -24.83
C ARG A 50 2.52 -5.80 -26.21
N LEU A 51 3.50 -5.66 -27.09
CA LEU A 51 3.47 -6.34 -28.38
C LEU A 51 4.01 -7.78 -28.26
N PRO A 52 3.36 -8.77 -28.89
CA PRO A 52 3.79 -10.16 -28.85
C PRO A 52 5.16 -10.32 -29.54
N THR A 53 6.05 -11.10 -28.94
CA THR A 53 7.37 -11.43 -29.46
C THR A 53 7.42 -12.72 -30.26
N SER A 54 6.31 -13.47 -30.32
CA SER A 54 6.20 -14.72 -31.08
C SER A 54 6.20 -14.46 -32.59
N GLY A 55 6.79 -15.36 -33.38
CA GLY A 55 6.84 -15.30 -34.83
C GLY A 55 7.75 -14.20 -35.42
N LEU A 56 8.70 -13.70 -34.63
CA LEU A 56 9.71 -12.71 -35.06
C LEU A 56 11.06 -13.35 -35.34
N LEU A 57 11.81 -12.76 -36.23
CA LEU A 57 13.22 -13.04 -36.44
C LEU A 57 14.03 -12.68 -35.16
N PRO A 58 15.19 -13.31 -34.91
CA PRO A 58 15.96 -13.07 -33.68
C PRO A 58 16.25 -11.60 -33.37
N GLY A 59 16.66 -10.82 -34.37
CA GLY A 59 16.94 -9.38 -34.19
C GLY A 59 15.69 -8.57 -33.91
N GLU A 60 14.57 -8.87 -34.58
CA GLU A 60 13.28 -8.21 -34.34
C GLU A 60 12.73 -8.54 -32.95
N ARG A 61 12.91 -9.78 -32.50
CA ARG A 61 12.50 -10.22 -31.16
C ARG A 61 13.27 -9.45 -30.10
N ALA A 62 14.59 -9.32 -30.24
CA ALA A 62 15.41 -8.54 -29.33
C ALA A 62 14.99 -7.07 -29.26
N LEU A 63 14.72 -6.44 -30.42
CA LEU A 63 14.23 -5.07 -30.47
C LEU A 63 12.85 -4.94 -29.82
N GLN A 64 11.94 -5.89 -30.10
CA GLN A 64 10.58 -5.86 -29.54
C GLN A 64 10.60 -6.08 -28.01
N GLN A 65 11.48 -6.92 -27.50
CA GLN A 65 11.69 -7.09 -26.07
C GLN A 65 12.19 -5.79 -25.45
N ALA A 66 13.23 -5.18 -26.01
CA ALA A 66 13.74 -3.91 -25.52
C ALA A 66 12.68 -2.81 -25.47
N LEU A 67 11.81 -2.73 -26.50
CA LEU A 67 10.68 -1.77 -26.53
C LEU A 67 9.64 -2.08 -25.43
N ASN A 68 9.32 -3.35 -25.23
CA ASN A 68 8.39 -3.76 -24.14
C ASN A 68 8.99 -3.46 -22.76
N ASP A 69 10.29 -3.67 -22.57
CA ASP A 69 10.99 -3.37 -21.32
C ASP A 69 11.03 -1.86 -21.05
N MET A 70 11.38 -1.06 -22.05
CA MET A 70 11.31 0.41 -21.97
C MET A 70 9.91 0.91 -21.60
N GLN A 71 8.86 0.30 -22.15
CA GLN A 71 7.48 0.65 -21.81
C GLN A 71 7.15 0.30 -20.36
N GLY A 72 7.68 -0.84 -19.86
CA GLY A 72 7.62 -1.20 -18.44
C GLY A 72 8.33 -0.19 -17.52
N ASP A 73 9.49 0.29 -17.95
CA ASP A 73 10.22 1.31 -17.20
C ASP A 73 9.47 2.64 -17.18
N ILE A 74 8.91 3.06 -18.32
CA ILE A 74 8.07 4.26 -18.40
C ILE A 74 6.86 4.13 -17.49
N ALA A 75 6.16 2.98 -17.48
CA ALA A 75 5.04 2.73 -16.58
C ALA A 75 5.43 2.91 -15.11
N ARG A 76 6.56 2.34 -14.72
CA ARG A 76 7.11 2.48 -13.35
C ARG A 76 7.48 3.92 -13.00
N LEU A 77 8.10 4.64 -13.93
CA LEU A 77 8.47 6.05 -13.74
C LEU A 77 7.24 6.95 -13.60
N VAL A 78 6.22 6.76 -14.44
CA VAL A 78 4.96 7.53 -14.37
C VAL A 78 4.25 7.26 -13.05
N ALA A 79 4.07 5.99 -12.67
CA ALA A 79 3.45 5.62 -11.40
C ALA A 79 4.21 6.21 -10.19
N ARG A 80 5.53 6.16 -10.20
CA ARG A 80 6.36 6.78 -9.15
C ARG A 80 6.18 8.30 -9.11
N HIS A 81 6.21 8.96 -10.26
CA HIS A 81 6.03 10.41 -10.34
C HIS A 81 4.64 10.86 -9.87
N GLU A 82 3.59 10.08 -10.17
CA GLU A 82 2.25 10.33 -9.65
C GLU A 82 2.21 10.24 -8.12
N VAL A 83 2.79 9.18 -7.55
CA VAL A 83 2.87 9.02 -6.09
C VAL A 83 3.65 10.17 -5.45
N GLU A 84 4.81 10.54 -5.99
CA GLU A 84 5.63 11.67 -5.49
C GLU A 84 4.87 13.00 -5.58
N SER A 85 4.16 13.23 -6.68
CA SER A 85 3.35 14.43 -6.88
C SER A 85 2.20 14.50 -5.88
N TRP A 86 1.50 13.38 -5.65
CA TRP A 86 0.46 13.27 -4.63
C TRP A 86 1.02 13.50 -3.22
N GLN A 87 2.16 12.93 -2.88
CA GLN A 87 2.81 13.15 -1.60
C GLN A 87 3.20 14.61 -1.39
N LYS A 88 3.73 15.26 -2.43
CA LYS A 88 4.08 16.69 -2.37
C LYS A 88 2.85 17.57 -2.20
N LEU A 89 1.78 17.32 -2.97
CA LEU A 89 0.52 18.05 -2.85
C LEU A 89 -0.09 17.86 -1.46
N THR A 90 -0.14 16.62 -0.97
CA THR A 90 -0.62 16.31 0.39
C THR A 90 0.17 17.06 1.46
N ARG A 91 1.50 17.13 1.33
CA ARG A 91 2.34 17.86 2.28
C ARG A 91 2.00 19.34 2.32
N VAL A 92 1.81 19.97 1.16
CA VAL A 92 1.44 21.38 1.08
C VAL A 92 0.05 21.60 1.66
N LEU A 93 -0.95 20.81 1.25
CA LEU A 93 -2.32 20.95 1.74
C LEU A 93 -2.41 20.74 3.26
N THR A 94 -1.74 19.73 3.80
CA THR A 94 -1.75 19.48 5.25
C THR A 94 -1.13 20.64 6.02
N HIS A 95 -0.04 21.21 5.51
CA HIS A 95 0.61 22.36 6.13
C HIS A 95 -0.30 23.59 6.12
N GLU A 96 -0.93 23.90 5.00
CA GLU A 96 -1.85 25.05 4.88
C GLU A 96 -3.10 24.89 5.75
N ILE A 97 -3.68 23.68 5.82
CA ILE A 97 -4.84 23.42 6.67
C ILE A 97 -4.44 23.57 8.16
N MET A 98 -3.29 23.01 8.57
CA MET A 98 -2.81 23.16 9.94
C MET A 98 -2.54 24.64 10.31
N ASN A 99 -1.98 25.40 9.38
CA ASN A 99 -1.74 26.83 9.57
C ASN A 99 -3.03 27.64 9.69
N ALA A 100 -4.10 27.21 9.02
CA ALA A 100 -5.42 27.85 9.11
C ALA A 100 -6.18 27.45 10.37
N THR A 101 -6.06 26.20 10.82
CA THR A 101 -6.83 25.68 11.97
C THR A 101 -6.21 26.01 13.31
N ALA A 102 -4.88 26.08 13.41
CA ALA A 102 -4.18 26.38 14.66
C ALA A 102 -4.57 27.75 15.29
N PRO A 103 -4.63 28.86 14.53
CA PRO A 103 -5.12 30.13 15.07
C PRO A 103 -6.56 30.05 15.54
N ILE A 104 -7.45 29.36 14.82
CA ILE A 104 -8.86 29.19 15.19
C ILE A 104 -8.95 28.50 16.56
N SER A 105 -8.25 27.38 16.73
CA SER A 105 -8.21 26.65 17.99
C SER A 105 -7.66 27.53 19.14
N SER A 106 -6.59 28.27 18.89
CA SER A 106 -5.98 29.18 19.89
C SER A 106 -6.91 30.32 20.32
N ILE A 107 -7.62 30.91 19.35
CA ILE A 107 -8.60 31.99 19.63
C ILE A 107 -9.76 31.44 20.44
N CYS A 108 -10.33 30.28 20.04
CA CYS A 108 -11.41 29.65 20.79
C CYS A 108 -10.98 29.31 22.21
N GLN A 109 -9.79 28.77 22.40
CA GLN A 109 -9.25 28.44 23.72
C GLN A 109 -9.06 29.68 24.58
N ALA A 110 -8.59 30.80 24.00
CA ALA A 110 -8.46 32.09 24.70
C ALA A 110 -9.81 32.61 25.17
N TYR A 111 -10.86 32.55 24.30
CA TYR A 111 -12.22 32.97 24.69
C TYR A 111 -12.80 32.06 25.76
N LEU A 112 -12.71 30.73 25.63
CA LEU A 112 -13.21 29.76 26.62
C LEU A 112 -12.57 29.91 28.01
N SER A 113 -11.33 30.46 28.08
CA SER A 113 -10.66 30.76 29.34
C SER A 113 -11.10 32.09 29.95
N THR A 114 -11.86 32.91 29.24
CA THR A 114 -12.31 34.24 29.66
C THR A 114 -13.57 34.12 30.56
N PRO A 115 -13.57 34.73 31.77
CA PRO A 115 -14.71 34.62 32.69
C PRO A 115 -16.06 35.09 32.12
N GLN A 116 -16.06 36.06 31.19
CA GLN A 116 -17.27 36.60 30.55
C GLN A 116 -17.94 35.62 29.59
N ILE A 117 -17.19 34.65 29.06
CA ILE A 117 -17.70 33.64 28.15
C ILE A 117 -18.23 32.42 28.92
N LYS A 118 -17.56 32.11 30.03
CA LYS A 118 -17.92 30.94 30.84
C LYS A 118 -19.33 31.10 31.42
N GLY A 119 -20.26 30.20 31.07
CA GLY A 119 -21.66 30.26 31.43
C GLY A 119 -22.52 31.19 30.56
N SER A 120 -21.96 31.80 29.51
CA SER A 120 -22.70 32.66 28.57
C SER A 120 -23.34 31.82 27.46
N GLU A 121 -24.31 32.42 26.74
CA GLU A 121 -24.93 31.81 25.56
C GLU A 121 -23.95 31.49 24.40
N TYR A 122 -22.73 32.07 24.44
CA TYR A 122 -21.72 31.88 23.41
C TYR A 122 -20.73 30.72 23.71
N GLU A 123 -20.68 30.23 24.95
CA GLU A 123 -19.72 29.21 25.37
C GLU A 123 -19.84 27.94 24.55
N GLU A 124 -21.05 27.43 24.38
CA GLU A 124 -21.31 26.19 23.63
C GLU A 124 -20.92 26.34 22.15
N GLY A 125 -21.22 27.47 21.53
CA GLY A 125 -20.83 27.76 20.14
C GLY A 125 -19.32 27.82 19.95
N ILE A 126 -18.60 28.50 20.86
CA ILE A 126 -17.13 28.60 20.81
C ILE A 126 -16.50 27.24 21.08
N GLN A 127 -17.04 26.44 22.01
CA GLN A 127 -16.58 25.07 22.25
C GLN A 127 -16.74 24.19 21.01
N ALA A 128 -17.90 24.27 20.33
CA ALA A 128 -18.13 23.52 19.09
C ALA A 128 -17.15 23.88 17.98
N ILE A 129 -16.80 25.16 17.82
CA ILE A 129 -15.79 25.62 16.84
C ILE A 129 -14.40 25.09 17.24
N HIS A 130 -14.04 25.16 18.51
CA HIS A 130 -12.77 24.63 19.02
C HIS A 130 -12.64 23.12 18.74
N ASP A 131 -13.67 22.35 19.07
CA ASP A 131 -13.66 20.89 18.90
C ASP A 131 -13.63 20.49 17.42
N THR A 132 -14.34 21.24 16.57
CA THR A 132 -14.29 21.04 15.11
C THR A 132 -12.90 21.35 14.55
N SER A 133 -12.29 22.45 14.96
CA SER A 133 -10.91 22.82 14.56
C SER A 133 -9.88 21.75 15.00
N LYS A 134 -10.03 21.25 16.22
CA LYS A 134 -9.18 20.19 16.77
C LYS A 134 -9.37 18.87 16.00
N SER A 135 -10.61 18.52 15.67
CA SER A 135 -10.95 17.34 14.88
C SER A 135 -10.35 17.41 13.48
N LEU A 136 -10.42 18.58 12.84
CA LEU A 136 -9.80 18.80 11.52
C LEU A 136 -8.27 18.69 11.58
N THR A 137 -7.65 19.23 12.60
CA THR A 137 -6.20 19.10 12.82
C THR A 137 -5.78 17.64 12.98
N ASN A 138 -6.52 16.88 13.78
CA ASN A 138 -6.27 15.44 13.98
C ASN A 138 -6.46 14.64 12.68
N PHE A 139 -7.48 14.98 11.91
CA PHE A 139 -7.74 14.35 10.60
C PHE A 139 -6.57 14.60 9.63
N VAL A 140 -6.13 15.85 9.51
CA VAL A 140 -5.03 16.24 8.62
C VAL A 140 -3.70 15.59 9.03
N ASP A 141 -3.38 15.54 10.32
CA ASP A 141 -2.17 14.87 10.82
C ASP A 141 -2.22 13.36 10.55
N SER A 142 -3.38 12.78 10.70
CA SER A 142 -3.64 11.37 10.42
C SER A 142 -3.51 11.05 8.92
N TYR A 143 -4.03 11.90 8.06
CA TYR A 143 -3.90 11.79 6.60
C TYR A 143 -2.43 11.90 6.17
N ARG A 144 -1.69 12.85 6.78
CA ARG A 144 -0.25 13.00 6.57
C ARG A 144 0.52 11.72 6.91
N LYS A 145 0.25 11.12 8.07
CA LYS A 145 0.89 9.86 8.48
C LYS A 145 0.64 8.73 7.51
N LEU A 146 -0.56 8.64 6.94
CA LEU A 146 -0.91 7.62 5.95
C LEU A 146 -0.20 7.81 4.60
N THR A 147 -0.05 9.06 4.15
CA THR A 147 0.45 9.38 2.80
C THR A 147 1.97 9.62 2.75
N GLN A 148 2.64 9.84 3.88
CA GLN A 148 4.06 10.19 3.96
C GLN A 148 4.91 9.09 4.62
N LEU A 149 4.54 7.83 4.46
CA LEU A 149 5.38 6.72 4.92
C LEU A 149 6.72 6.73 4.16
N GLN A 150 7.80 6.62 4.92
CA GLN A 150 9.14 6.44 4.37
C GLN A 150 9.34 5.00 3.93
N ALA A 151 10.33 4.76 3.04
CA ALA A 151 10.73 3.42 2.69
C ALA A 151 11.22 2.66 3.95
N PRO A 152 10.81 1.40 4.17
CA PRO A 152 11.21 0.64 5.35
C PRO A 152 12.71 0.33 5.34
N VAL A 153 13.35 0.42 6.49
CA VAL A 153 14.71 -0.07 6.72
C VAL A 153 14.60 -1.47 7.32
N VAL A 154 14.56 -2.47 6.44
CA VAL A 154 14.37 -3.87 6.85
C VAL A 154 15.67 -4.45 7.39
N GLU A 155 15.62 -5.01 8.60
CA GLU A 155 16.72 -5.68 9.29
C GLU A 155 16.24 -6.94 10.03
N PRO A 156 17.11 -7.94 10.28
CA PRO A 156 16.73 -9.11 11.07
C PRO A 156 16.46 -8.72 12.52
N LEU A 157 15.26 -9.03 13.00
CA LEU A 157 14.76 -8.68 14.31
C LEU A 157 14.41 -9.94 15.11
N THR A 158 14.98 -10.12 16.30
CA THR A 158 14.57 -11.19 17.22
C THR A 158 13.22 -10.86 17.84
N LEU A 159 12.18 -11.63 17.48
CA LEU A 159 10.80 -11.35 17.91
C LEU A 159 10.61 -11.37 19.42
N ALA A 160 11.25 -12.29 20.13
CA ALA A 160 11.09 -12.40 21.59
C ALA A 160 11.52 -11.10 22.29
N SER A 161 12.74 -10.61 22.03
CA SER A 161 13.24 -9.36 22.63
C SER A 161 12.45 -8.13 22.20
N PHE A 162 11.97 -8.13 20.96
CA PHE A 162 11.14 -7.07 20.46
C PHE A 162 9.80 -7.00 21.19
N LEU A 163 9.07 -8.13 21.32
CA LEU A 163 7.78 -8.18 22.02
C LEU A 163 7.91 -7.85 23.51
N GLU A 164 8.99 -8.27 24.16
CA GLU A 164 9.26 -7.85 25.54
C GLU A 164 9.43 -6.33 25.66
N SER A 165 10.01 -5.68 24.66
CA SER A 165 10.10 -4.21 24.62
C SER A 165 8.75 -3.51 24.45
N ILE A 166 7.78 -4.17 23.79
CA ILE A 166 6.40 -3.68 23.69
C ILE A 166 5.65 -3.91 24.99
N ARG A 167 5.75 -5.14 25.53
CA ARG A 167 5.14 -5.51 26.84
C ARG A 167 5.50 -4.52 27.93
N ALA A 168 6.77 -4.11 27.99
CA ALA A 168 7.25 -3.16 29.00
C ALA A 168 6.56 -1.78 28.95
N LEU A 169 5.92 -1.41 27.82
CA LEU A 169 5.16 -0.16 27.68
C LEU A 169 3.75 -0.25 28.27
N TYR A 170 3.26 -1.47 28.53
CA TYR A 170 1.88 -1.74 28.97
C TYR A 170 1.88 -2.72 30.15
N PRO A 171 2.37 -2.31 31.31
CA PRO A 171 2.54 -3.19 32.48
C PRO A 171 1.21 -3.67 33.09
N ASP A 172 0.11 -2.94 32.82
CA ASP A 172 -1.22 -3.26 33.34
C ASP A 172 -1.94 -4.38 32.55
N LEU A 173 -1.36 -4.81 31.41
CA LEU A 173 -1.88 -5.91 30.59
C LEU A 173 -1.13 -7.21 30.91
N SER A 174 -1.87 -8.31 31.00
CA SER A 174 -1.29 -9.65 31.05
C SER A 174 -0.84 -10.09 29.66
N TRP A 175 0.44 -10.38 29.47
CA TRP A 175 1.01 -10.81 28.19
C TRP A 175 1.42 -12.26 28.22
N HIS A 176 0.93 -13.04 27.27
CA HIS A 176 1.27 -14.45 27.04
C HIS A 176 1.99 -14.57 25.69
N ILE A 177 3.31 -14.75 25.73
CA ILE A 177 4.15 -14.79 24.52
C ILE A 177 4.66 -16.22 24.32
N PHE A 178 4.19 -16.88 23.27
CA PHE A 178 4.54 -18.26 22.91
C PHE A 178 5.24 -18.29 21.55
N LEU A 179 6.56 -18.12 21.55
CA LEU A 179 7.38 -18.15 20.36
C LEU A 179 8.39 -19.29 20.42
N PRO A 180 8.73 -19.93 19.29
CA PRO A 180 9.91 -20.81 19.23
C PRO A 180 11.18 -20.03 19.58
N GLN A 181 12.21 -20.77 20.08
CA GLN A 181 13.49 -20.12 20.38
C GLN A 181 14.12 -19.52 19.13
N ASN A 182 14.67 -18.31 19.25
CA ASN A 182 15.43 -17.60 18.20
C ASN A 182 14.65 -17.30 16.91
N VAL A 183 13.34 -17.11 16.98
CA VAL A 183 12.57 -16.64 15.81
C VAL A 183 12.99 -15.23 15.45
N THR A 184 13.45 -15.06 14.20
CA THR A 184 13.77 -13.76 13.63
C THR A 184 12.75 -13.40 12.55
N LEU A 185 12.41 -12.13 12.47
CA LEU A 185 11.60 -11.54 11.42
C LEU A 185 12.41 -10.45 10.74
N GLU A 186 12.47 -10.47 9.42
CA GLU A 186 13.03 -9.35 8.64
C GLU A 186 11.98 -8.24 8.52
N ALA A 187 12.18 -7.14 9.24
CA ALA A 187 11.25 -6.03 9.28
C ALA A 187 11.94 -4.72 9.72
N ASP A 188 11.30 -3.59 9.41
CA ASP A 188 11.64 -2.31 10.01
C ASP A 188 11.14 -2.28 11.45
N ARG A 189 12.09 -2.18 12.39
CA ARG A 189 11.82 -2.18 13.84
C ARG A 189 10.82 -1.10 14.25
N ASN A 190 10.95 0.11 13.69
CA ASN A 190 10.12 1.25 14.09
C ASN A 190 8.69 1.11 13.56
N MET A 191 8.54 0.68 12.30
CA MET A 191 7.23 0.41 11.71
C MET A 191 6.53 -0.73 12.44
N LEU A 192 7.24 -1.84 12.70
CA LEU A 192 6.68 -2.96 13.45
C LEU A 192 6.27 -2.55 14.87
N ARG A 193 7.09 -1.74 15.55
CA ARG A 193 6.76 -1.18 16.87
C ARG A 193 5.47 -0.36 16.83
N GLN A 194 5.31 0.50 15.83
CA GLN A 194 4.10 1.29 15.65
C GLN A 194 2.86 0.42 15.44
N VAL A 195 2.99 -0.67 14.66
CA VAL A 195 1.92 -1.66 14.46
C VAL A 195 1.50 -2.27 15.78
N PHE A 196 2.44 -2.82 16.56
CA PHE A 196 2.11 -3.47 17.84
C PHE A 196 1.54 -2.48 18.87
N ILE A 197 2.06 -1.26 18.94
CA ILE A 197 1.49 -0.19 19.77
C ILE A 197 0.03 0.08 19.37
N ASN A 198 -0.25 0.14 18.08
CA ASN A 198 -1.60 0.38 17.59
C ASN A 198 -2.56 -0.78 17.90
N LEU A 199 -2.13 -2.03 17.67
CA LEU A 199 -2.93 -3.22 18.03
C LEU A 199 -3.20 -3.28 19.53
N THR A 200 -2.19 -3.01 20.37
CA THR A 200 -2.33 -2.98 21.83
C THR A 200 -3.26 -1.87 22.31
N LYS A 201 -3.16 -0.65 21.73
CA LYS A 201 -4.10 0.43 22.03
C LYS A 201 -5.54 0.06 21.67
N ASN A 202 -5.74 -0.56 20.51
CA ASN A 202 -7.07 -1.03 20.11
C ASN A 202 -7.63 -2.08 21.08
N ALA A 203 -6.78 -2.98 21.58
CA ALA A 203 -7.17 -3.97 22.59
C ALA A 203 -7.57 -3.28 23.91
N ILE A 204 -6.77 -2.32 24.42
CA ILE A 204 -7.09 -1.54 25.64
C ILE A 204 -8.43 -0.81 25.48
N GLU A 205 -8.63 -0.13 24.34
CA GLU A 205 -9.87 0.58 24.04
C GLU A 205 -11.10 -0.35 23.92
N ALA A 206 -10.86 -1.64 23.60
CA ALA A 206 -11.85 -2.71 23.64
C ALA A 206 -11.97 -3.38 25.01
N HIS A 207 -11.37 -2.78 26.09
CA HIS A 207 -11.36 -3.30 27.46
C HIS A 207 -10.68 -4.66 27.62
N ALA A 208 -9.67 -4.97 26.80
CA ALA A 208 -8.85 -6.17 26.99
C ALA A 208 -7.98 -6.05 28.24
N THR A 209 -7.85 -7.16 28.95
CA THR A 209 -6.92 -7.35 30.07
C THR A 209 -5.77 -8.27 29.71
N ASP A 210 -5.95 -9.10 28.68
CA ASP A 210 -5.01 -10.14 28.29
C ASP A 210 -4.69 -10.06 26.80
N ILE A 211 -3.40 -10.19 26.49
CA ILE A 211 -2.86 -10.28 25.14
C ILE A 211 -2.10 -11.59 25.00
N ASP A 212 -2.36 -12.32 23.93
CA ASP A 212 -1.65 -13.53 23.54
C ASP A 212 -0.92 -13.29 22.21
N VAL A 213 0.37 -13.59 22.18
CA VAL A 213 1.17 -13.53 20.96
C VAL A 213 1.83 -14.87 20.73
N ARG A 214 1.50 -15.52 19.63
CA ARG A 214 2.05 -16.83 19.27
C ARG A 214 2.35 -17.00 17.81
N MET A 215 3.27 -17.91 17.50
CA MET A 215 3.51 -18.37 16.13
C MET A 215 2.61 -19.57 15.84
N SER A 216 1.90 -19.56 14.68
CA SER A 216 1.14 -20.74 14.26
C SER A 216 2.09 -21.87 13.89
N GLN A 217 1.63 -23.13 14.10
CA GLN A 217 2.41 -24.34 13.79
C GLN A 217 2.16 -24.85 12.36
N ASN A 218 1.58 -24.03 11.48
CA ASN A 218 1.29 -24.40 10.11
C ASN A 218 2.57 -24.42 9.25
N GLU A 219 2.48 -24.98 8.03
CA GLU A 219 3.57 -24.99 7.05
C GLU A 219 4.16 -23.58 6.76
N ARG A 220 3.38 -22.55 6.96
CA ARG A 220 3.82 -21.14 6.94
C ARG A 220 3.70 -20.56 8.36
N PRO A 221 4.79 -20.06 8.92
CA PRO A 221 4.74 -19.43 10.22
C PRO A 221 3.99 -18.10 10.14
N VAL A 222 2.86 -18.03 10.82
CA VAL A 222 2.03 -16.83 10.96
C VAL A 222 2.11 -16.35 12.39
N LEU A 223 2.42 -15.08 12.59
CA LEU A 223 2.40 -14.48 13.92
C LEU A 223 0.97 -14.04 14.23
N LEU A 224 0.40 -14.56 15.31
CA LEU A 224 -0.94 -14.24 15.77
C LEU A 224 -0.84 -13.30 16.98
N PHE A 225 -1.61 -12.21 16.92
CA PHE A 225 -1.79 -11.26 18.03
C PHE A 225 -3.25 -11.29 18.44
N SER A 226 -3.54 -11.77 19.62
CA SER A 226 -4.90 -11.96 20.12
C SER A 226 -5.15 -11.17 21.38
N ASN A 227 -6.39 -10.73 21.60
CA ASN A 227 -6.83 -10.09 22.82
C ASN A 227 -8.22 -10.55 23.25
N ASN A 228 -8.52 -10.45 24.55
CA ASN A 228 -9.79 -10.84 25.14
C ASN A 228 -10.80 -9.69 25.25
N GLY A 229 -10.54 -8.56 24.60
CA GLY A 229 -11.44 -7.41 24.56
C GLY A 229 -12.77 -7.68 23.82
N ALA A 230 -13.62 -6.68 23.71
CA ALA A 230 -14.88 -6.79 23.00
C ALA A 230 -14.67 -7.29 21.56
N PRO A 231 -15.47 -8.27 21.08
CA PRO A 231 -15.36 -8.82 19.74
C PRO A 231 -15.68 -7.76 18.68
N ILE A 232 -15.06 -7.88 17.51
CA ILE A 232 -15.37 -7.05 16.34
C ILE A 232 -16.61 -7.64 15.66
N PRO A 233 -17.71 -6.88 15.51
CA PRO A 233 -18.90 -7.35 14.80
C PRO A 233 -18.60 -7.77 13.36
N ALA A 234 -19.27 -8.81 12.86
CA ALA A 234 -18.96 -9.38 11.54
C ALA A 234 -19.23 -8.42 10.36
N ASP A 235 -20.19 -7.52 10.51
CA ASP A 235 -20.51 -6.45 9.55
C ASP A 235 -19.39 -5.39 9.50
N VAL A 236 -18.73 -5.13 10.63
CA VAL A 236 -17.63 -4.17 10.76
C VAL A 236 -16.28 -4.77 10.35
N ALA A 237 -16.10 -6.08 10.53
CA ALA A 237 -14.83 -6.77 10.35
C ALA A 237 -14.18 -6.55 8.96
N ARG A 238 -14.98 -6.37 7.92
CA ARG A 238 -14.50 -6.10 6.55
C ARG A 238 -14.02 -4.68 6.35
N GLU A 239 -14.45 -3.75 7.19
CA GLU A 239 -14.22 -2.32 7.03
C GLU A 239 -13.12 -1.78 7.95
N ILE A 240 -12.67 -2.55 8.96
CA ILE A 240 -11.69 -2.10 9.97
C ILE A 240 -10.34 -1.65 9.39
N PHE A 241 -10.01 -2.09 8.18
CA PHE A 241 -8.78 -1.69 7.47
C PHE A 241 -9.00 -0.56 6.46
N ILE A 242 -10.26 -0.08 6.29
CA ILE A 242 -10.55 1.07 5.43
C ILE A 242 -10.09 2.34 6.16
N PRO A 243 -9.29 3.21 5.53
CA PRO A 243 -8.88 4.46 6.14
C PRO A 243 -10.08 5.31 6.56
N PHE A 244 -9.99 5.93 7.75
CA PHE A 244 -11.02 6.77 8.37
C PHE A 244 -12.28 6.03 8.86
N PHE A 245 -12.37 4.73 8.65
CA PHE A 245 -13.44 3.94 9.23
C PHE A 245 -13.22 3.75 10.74
N THR A 246 -14.20 4.11 11.55
CA THR A 246 -14.16 3.97 13.00
C THR A 246 -15.56 3.84 13.58
N THR A 247 -15.71 2.98 14.56
CA THR A 247 -16.92 2.86 15.39
C THR A 247 -16.82 3.67 16.69
N LYS A 248 -15.68 4.34 16.91
CA LYS A 248 -15.37 5.07 18.15
C LYS A 248 -15.58 6.59 17.94
N SER A 249 -16.19 7.25 18.91
CA SER A 249 -16.46 8.70 18.84
C SER A 249 -15.21 9.58 18.78
N SER A 250 -14.09 9.12 19.33
CA SER A 250 -12.79 9.86 19.35
C SER A 250 -11.72 9.23 18.45
N GLY A 251 -12.04 8.15 17.75
CA GLY A 251 -11.11 7.43 16.90
C GLY A 251 -10.89 8.12 15.54
N THR A 252 -9.65 8.19 15.07
CA THR A 252 -9.34 8.72 13.73
C THR A 252 -9.59 7.72 12.61
N GLY A 253 -9.81 6.43 12.92
CA GLY A 253 -10.00 5.35 11.95
C GLY A 253 -8.79 5.03 11.07
N ILE A 254 -7.59 5.47 11.45
CA ILE A 254 -6.38 5.30 10.61
C ILE A 254 -5.45 4.23 11.14
N GLY A 255 -5.51 3.92 12.41
CA GLY A 255 -4.54 3.04 13.05
C GLY A 255 -4.35 1.71 12.31
N LEU A 256 -5.42 0.96 12.07
CA LEU A 256 -5.33 -0.35 11.41
C LEU A 256 -4.95 -0.25 9.93
N SER A 257 -5.48 0.73 9.19
CA SER A 257 -5.13 0.95 7.79
C SER A 257 -3.66 1.35 7.63
N LEU A 258 -3.14 2.20 8.50
CA LEU A 258 -1.72 2.58 8.55
C LEU A 258 -0.83 1.39 8.91
N SER A 259 -1.24 0.58 9.90
CA SER A 259 -0.53 -0.64 10.29
C SER A 259 -0.43 -1.62 9.12
N ARG A 260 -1.54 -1.82 8.39
CA ARG A 260 -1.57 -2.68 7.21
C ARG A 260 -0.64 -2.17 6.11
N GLN A 261 -0.65 -0.87 5.84
CA GLN A 261 0.22 -0.26 4.84
C GLN A 261 1.70 -0.37 5.19
N MET A 262 2.08 -0.11 6.46
CA MET A 262 3.46 -0.28 6.94
C MET A 262 3.97 -1.71 6.77
N LEU A 263 3.12 -2.70 7.02
CA LEU A 263 3.47 -4.11 6.88
C LEU A 263 3.52 -4.54 5.41
N MET A 264 2.56 -4.09 4.58
CA MET A 264 2.56 -4.36 3.14
C MET A 264 3.83 -3.85 2.44
N MET A 265 4.37 -2.71 2.86
CA MET A 265 5.65 -2.20 2.33
C MET A 265 6.85 -3.12 2.64
N GLN A 266 6.69 -4.08 3.53
CA GLN A 266 7.70 -5.05 3.96
C GLN A 266 7.34 -6.49 3.57
N ASN A 267 6.40 -6.66 2.63
CA ASN A 267 5.87 -7.96 2.19
C ASN A 267 5.25 -8.77 3.35
N ILE A 268 4.64 -8.08 4.33
CA ILE A 268 3.92 -8.70 5.43
C ILE A 268 2.44 -8.34 5.31
N GLU A 269 1.56 -9.33 5.31
CA GLU A 269 0.12 -9.14 5.33
C GLU A 269 -0.38 -9.03 6.77
N LEU A 270 -1.28 -8.07 7.02
CA LEU A 270 -2.04 -7.93 8.26
C LEU A 270 -3.51 -8.18 7.96
N GLY A 271 -4.11 -9.10 8.70
CA GLY A 271 -5.54 -9.37 8.60
C GLY A 271 -6.17 -9.77 9.92
N LEU A 272 -7.49 -9.91 9.91
CA LEU A 272 -8.26 -10.45 11.03
C LEU A 272 -8.45 -11.96 10.78
N ALA A 273 -8.13 -12.79 11.76
CA ALA A 273 -8.31 -14.22 11.65
C ALA A 273 -9.78 -14.62 11.84
N ASP A 274 -10.26 -15.56 11.02
CA ASP A 274 -11.62 -16.11 11.14
C ASP A 274 -11.80 -17.02 12.36
N THR A 275 -10.68 -17.51 12.92
CA THR A 275 -10.69 -18.42 14.08
C THR A 275 -10.17 -17.72 15.33
N SER A 276 -10.96 -17.70 16.38
CA SER A 276 -10.55 -17.22 17.69
C SER A 276 -9.73 -18.28 18.44
N ILE A 277 -8.70 -17.85 19.14
CA ILE A 277 -7.99 -18.68 20.14
C ILE A 277 -8.88 -18.76 21.39
N SER A 278 -8.98 -19.94 22.01
CA SER A 278 -9.80 -20.12 23.19
C SER A 278 -9.48 -19.08 24.29
N GLY A 279 -10.49 -18.33 24.70
CA GLY A 279 -10.36 -17.24 25.69
C GLY A 279 -10.04 -15.87 25.08
N TYR A 280 -9.84 -15.76 23.75
CA TYR A 280 -9.56 -14.50 23.04
C TYR A 280 -10.61 -14.26 21.97
N HIS A 281 -11.13 -13.03 21.90
CA HIS A 281 -12.24 -12.69 20.99
C HIS A 281 -11.79 -12.07 19.67
N VAL A 282 -10.62 -11.46 19.66
CA VAL A 282 -10.07 -10.79 18.47
C VAL A 282 -8.66 -11.32 18.22
N THR A 283 -8.39 -11.81 17.02
CA THR A 283 -7.08 -12.29 16.60
C THR A 283 -6.68 -11.65 15.29
N PHE A 284 -5.58 -10.91 15.31
CA PHE A 284 -4.92 -10.42 14.09
C PHE A 284 -3.81 -11.39 13.69
N TYR A 285 -3.62 -11.57 12.38
CA TYR A 285 -2.50 -12.34 11.87
C TYR A 285 -1.53 -11.45 11.10
N LEU A 286 -0.24 -11.76 11.20
CA LEU A 286 0.84 -11.18 10.42
C LEU A 286 1.52 -12.33 9.67
N GLU A 287 1.42 -12.33 8.34
CA GLU A 287 1.97 -13.38 7.47
C GLU A 287 2.95 -12.76 6.46
N LYS A 288 4.18 -13.30 6.40
CA LYS A 288 5.14 -12.88 5.38
C LYS A 288 4.75 -13.49 4.04
N GLN A 289 4.53 -12.63 3.04
CA GLN A 289 4.25 -13.08 1.68
C GLN A 289 5.54 -13.58 1.01
N LYS A 290 5.40 -14.56 0.10
CA LYS A 290 6.52 -14.99 -0.73
C LYS A 290 6.81 -13.94 -1.79
N ASP A 291 8.09 -13.65 -2.00
CA ASP A 291 8.58 -12.91 -3.16
C ASP A 291 8.27 -13.64 -4.47
#